data_34ec1c9c87a0ce67fe48e57b71d6da41
#
_entry.id   34ec1c9c87a0ce67fe48e57b71d6da41
#
_cell.length_a   1.000
_cell.length_b   1.000
_cell.length_c   1.000
_cell.angle_alpha   90.00
_cell.angle_beta   90.00
_cell.angle_gamma   90.00
#
_symmetry.space_group_name_H-M   'P 1'
#
loop_
_entity.id
_entity.type
_entity.pdbx_description
1 polymer ?
#
loop_
_entity_poly.entity_id
_entity_poly.type
_entity_poly.pdbx_seq_one_letter_code
_entity_poly.pdbx_strand_id
1 'polypeptide(L)'
;EYLNSPHLLFGSTEQVCYIQFIIKKYTHMKNLVIEKRGKGRPKKIQATVAAFDPKSVQIFKGSELKFNDSIFKPMKTGTLMDELLSADKGLMPAVNMIICGGPGTGKSTVVLDMLARLARTGKKVLFVSGEMDEIVHFKYCKRMPHFASVPTLFLKNYTETVRETMEYVFEQGYDVIAIDSIAEVIEMYKDTYRTTESAAELWFLNLQSVIKKGENKAKKYTTFINIQQVTKAGDFAGSNRLKHMTDAMAHIERSKDGLQRKIYFSKNRDCDKDYKVYFSIFQDFVHYSYETVSE
;
A
#
# COMPACT_ATOMS: atom_id res chain seq x y z
N GLU A 1 47.63 18.08 -11.58
CA GLU A 1 47.00 18.99 -12.58
C GLU A 1 45.84 18.32 -13.27
N TYR A 2 44.72 19.06 -13.28
CA TYR A 2 43.39 18.83 -13.89
C TYR A 2 42.44 17.98 -13.07
N LEU A 3 41.64 18.51 -12.22
CA LEU A 3 40.50 19.46 -12.23
C LEU A 3 39.35 19.10 -13.19
N ASN A 4 38.16 18.79 -12.54
CA ASN A 4 36.79 19.17 -12.92
C ASN A 4 36.11 18.34 -14.00
N SER A 5 34.90 17.84 -13.80
CA SER A 5 33.69 18.54 -13.37
C SER A 5 32.60 17.53 -12.99
N PRO A 6 31.66 17.82 -12.05
CA PRO A 6 30.47 17.02 -11.83
C PRO A 6 29.37 17.49 -12.79
N HIS A 7 29.00 16.69 -13.76
CA HIS A 7 27.74 16.91 -14.48
C HIS A 7 26.57 16.52 -13.58
N LEU A 8 26.10 17.52 -12.83
CA LEU A 8 24.76 17.53 -12.27
C LEU A 8 23.76 17.54 -13.43
N LEU A 9 23.13 16.40 -13.67
CA LEU A 9 21.92 16.31 -14.50
C LEU A 9 20.78 16.98 -13.72
N PHE A 10 20.60 18.28 -13.92
CA PHE A 10 19.40 18.98 -13.50
C PHE A 10 18.22 18.45 -14.31
N GLY A 11 17.29 17.80 -13.61
CA GLY A 11 15.96 17.52 -14.15
C GLY A 11 15.31 18.82 -14.63
N SER A 12 14.49 18.74 -15.67
CA SER A 12 13.83 19.90 -16.26
C SER A 12 13.10 20.75 -15.21
N THR A 13 13.05 22.04 -15.41
CA THR A 13 12.38 23.04 -14.55
C THR A 13 10.94 22.66 -14.20
N GLU A 14 10.28 21.89 -15.06
CA GLU A 14 8.90 21.38 -14.87
C GLU A 14 8.79 20.28 -13.80
N GLN A 15 9.77 19.40 -13.71
CA GLN A 15 9.83 18.39 -12.64
C GLN A 15 10.04 19.02 -11.26
N VAL A 16 10.83 20.08 -11.20
CA VAL A 16 11.09 20.83 -9.97
C VAL A 16 9.80 21.55 -9.49
N CYS A 17 9.00 22.11 -10.40
CA CYS A 17 7.74 22.76 -10.06
C CYS A 17 6.69 21.77 -9.52
N TYR A 18 6.56 20.59 -10.11
CA TYR A 18 5.63 19.56 -9.64
C TYR A 18 6.03 19.02 -8.26
N ILE A 19 7.32 18.77 -8.05
CA ILE A 19 7.88 18.37 -6.75
C ILE A 19 7.65 19.45 -5.69
N GLN A 20 7.88 20.72 -6.02
CA GLN A 20 7.64 21.84 -5.10
C GLN A 20 6.16 21.99 -4.72
N PHE A 21 5.24 21.72 -5.64
CA PHE A 21 3.79 21.76 -5.37
C PHE A 21 3.38 20.66 -4.38
N ILE A 22 3.88 19.44 -4.57
CA ILE A 22 3.59 18.31 -3.65
C ILE A 22 4.25 18.54 -2.30
N ILE A 23 5.51 18.98 -2.26
CA ILE A 23 6.21 19.32 -1.02
C ILE A 23 5.46 20.43 -0.27
N LYS A 24 4.98 21.46 -0.96
CA LYS A 24 4.22 22.55 -0.37
C LYS A 24 2.89 22.07 0.22
N LYS A 25 2.19 21.15 -0.47
CA LYS A 25 0.96 20.51 0.02
C LYS A 25 1.23 19.60 1.23
N TYR A 26 2.35 18.87 1.21
CA TYR A 26 2.78 17.98 2.29
C TYR A 26 3.30 18.77 3.51
N THR A 27 4.03 19.86 3.29
CA THR A 27 4.50 20.76 4.36
C THR A 27 3.31 21.49 5.02
N HIS A 28 2.27 21.80 4.26
CA HIS A 28 1.04 22.38 4.82
C HIS A 28 0.31 21.40 5.76
N MET A 29 0.36 20.09 5.46
CA MET A 29 -0.15 19.05 6.36
C MET A 29 0.73 18.85 7.62
N LYS A 30 2.05 19.05 7.51
CA LYS A 30 2.99 18.99 8.66
C LYS A 30 2.77 20.11 9.68
N ASN A 31 2.24 21.26 9.27
CA ASN A 31 2.03 22.41 10.12
C ASN A 31 0.70 22.41 10.90
N LEU A 32 -0.05 21.32 10.88
CA LEU A 32 -1.15 21.08 11.82
C LEU A 32 -0.56 20.66 13.17
N VAL A 33 0.05 21.60 13.88
CA VAL A 33 0.52 21.42 15.26
C VAL A 33 -0.70 21.30 16.16
N ILE A 34 -0.87 20.15 16.79
CA ILE A 34 -1.86 19.95 17.84
C ILE A 34 -1.24 20.49 19.14
N GLU A 35 -1.57 21.73 19.48
CA GLU A 35 -1.23 22.27 20.80
C GLU A 35 -1.92 21.45 21.90
N LYS A 36 -1.15 21.07 22.93
CA LYS A 36 -1.66 20.39 24.13
C LYS A 36 -2.76 21.22 24.78
N ARG A 37 -3.95 20.66 24.93
CA ARG A 37 -5.13 21.30 25.52
C ARG A 37 -4.93 21.55 27.00
N GLY A 38 -4.95 22.83 27.41
CA GLY A 38 -5.32 23.24 28.75
C GLY A 38 -6.84 23.12 28.97
N LYS A 39 -7.30 22.99 30.22
CA LYS A 39 -8.74 22.98 30.58
C LYS A 39 -9.38 24.33 30.23
N GLY A 40 -10.16 24.38 29.13
CA GLY A 40 -10.93 25.55 28.70
C GLY A 40 -11.70 25.26 27.41
N ARG A 41 -12.76 26.07 27.15
CA ARG A 41 -13.61 25.96 25.93
C ARG A 41 -12.74 25.99 24.68
N PRO A 42 -12.92 25.06 23.71
CA PRO A 42 -12.05 24.99 22.55
C PRO A 42 -12.19 26.27 21.72
N LYS A 43 -11.10 27.02 21.54
CA LYS A 43 -11.03 28.07 20.52
C LYS A 43 -11.22 27.40 19.16
N LYS A 44 -12.13 27.92 18.33
CA LYS A 44 -12.22 27.56 16.91
C LYS A 44 -10.84 27.81 16.29
N ILE A 45 -10.13 26.75 15.95
CA ILE A 45 -8.94 26.85 15.12
C ILE A 45 -9.46 27.26 13.75
N GLN A 46 -9.31 28.51 13.37
CA GLN A 46 -9.44 28.92 11.98
C GLN A 46 -8.22 28.31 11.26
N ALA A 47 -8.43 27.18 10.58
CA ALA A 47 -7.47 26.75 9.59
C ALA A 47 -7.34 27.90 8.58
N THR A 48 -6.18 28.52 8.51
CA THR A 48 -5.84 29.46 7.44
C THR A 48 -5.84 28.65 6.17
N VAL A 49 -6.96 28.65 5.45
CA VAL A 49 -7.04 28.10 4.10
C VAL A 49 -6.06 28.92 3.27
N ALA A 50 -5.04 28.28 2.70
CA ALA A 50 -4.13 28.97 1.80
C ALA A 50 -4.96 29.64 0.72
N ALA A 51 -4.70 30.93 0.48
CA ALA A 51 -5.42 31.68 -0.54
C ALA A 51 -5.26 30.98 -1.89
N PHE A 52 -6.37 30.82 -2.61
CA PHE A 52 -6.35 30.21 -3.95
C PHE A 52 -5.52 31.09 -4.89
N ASP A 53 -4.47 30.51 -5.48
CA ASP A 53 -3.67 31.14 -6.52
C ASP A 53 -4.02 30.51 -7.88
N PRO A 54 -4.73 31.25 -8.76
CA PRO A 54 -5.09 30.73 -10.09
C PRO A 54 -3.86 30.34 -10.93
N LYS A 55 -2.69 30.95 -10.70
CA LYS A 55 -1.45 30.64 -11.42
C LYS A 55 -0.83 29.30 -11.00
N SER A 56 -1.26 28.74 -9.87
CA SER A 56 -0.82 27.42 -9.43
C SER A 56 -1.59 26.27 -10.10
N VAL A 57 -2.66 26.59 -10.85
CA VAL A 57 -3.47 25.56 -11.55
C VAL A 57 -2.75 25.11 -12.81
N GLN A 58 -2.47 23.82 -12.89
CA GLN A 58 -1.83 23.20 -14.04
C GLN A 58 -2.80 22.25 -14.73
N ILE A 59 -2.92 22.37 -16.04
CA ILE A 59 -3.74 21.51 -16.90
C ILE A 59 -2.81 20.89 -17.94
N PHE A 60 -2.82 19.57 -18.02
CA PHE A 60 -1.93 18.82 -18.91
C PHE A 60 -2.72 18.09 -19.99
N LYS A 61 -2.17 18.05 -21.21
CA LYS A 61 -2.58 17.06 -22.22
C LYS A 61 -1.92 15.72 -21.86
N GLY A 62 -2.57 14.60 -22.16
CA GLY A 62 -1.98 13.28 -21.91
C GLY A 62 -0.61 13.09 -22.55
N SER A 63 -0.38 13.70 -23.74
CA SER A 63 0.92 13.68 -24.44
C SER A 63 2.05 14.47 -23.76
N GLU A 64 1.72 15.35 -22.83
CA GLU A 64 2.69 16.14 -22.06
C GLU A 64 3.17 15.40 -20.80
N LEU A 65 2.43 14.35 -20.39
CA LEU A 65 2.78 13.54 -19.23
C LEU A 65 3.97 12.63 -19.58
N LYS A 66 5.04 12.75 -18.80
CA LYS A 66 6.26 11.94 -18.96
C LYS A 66 6.51 11.15 -17.68
N PHE A 67 6.46 9.83 -17.80
CA PHE A 67 6.79 8.91 -16.72
C PHE A 67 7.89 7.95 -17.21
N ASN A 68 8.63 7.38 -16.25
CA ASN A 68 9.61 6.36 -16.56
C ASN A 68 8.90 5.08 -17.03
N ASP A 69 9.39 4.45 -18.10
CA ASP A 69 8.82 3.24 -18.69
C ASP A 69 8.77 2.04 -17.74
N SER A 70 9.46 2.11 -16.60
CA SER A 70 9.35 1.10 -15.55
C SER A 70 7.94 0.94 -15.00
N ILE A 71 7.07 1.95 -15.17
CA ILE A 71 5.65 1.88 -14.77
C ILE A 71 4.88 0.79 -15.55
N PHE A 72 5.34 0.42 -16.74
CA PHE A 72 4.75 -0.61 -17.59
C PHE A 72 5.39 -2.00 -17.40
N LYS A 73 6.36 -2.14 -16.50
CA LYS A 73 7.08 -3.40 -16.28
C LYS A 73 6.49 -4.15 -15.08
N PRO A 74 5.68 -5.20 -15.28
CA PRO A 74 5.08 -5.94 -14.19
C PRO A 74 6.14 -6.67 -13.36
N MET A 75 5.88 -6.76 -12.08
CA MET A 75 6.68 -7.52 -11.11
C MET A 75 6.08 -8.92 -10.98
N LYS A 76 6.86 -9.94 -11.35
CA LYS A 76 6.36 -11.33 -11.41
C LYS A 76 6.61 -12.08 -10.11
N THR A 77 5.58 -12.74 -9.62
CA THR A 77 5.67 -13.68 -8.49
C THR A 77 6.13 -15.07 -8.93
N GLY A 78 6.03 -15.39 -10.21
CA GLY A 78 6.30 -16.71 -10.79
C GLY A 78 5.22 -17.74 -10.45
N THR A 79 3.99 -17.29 -10.22
CA THR A 79 2.83 -18.15 -9.93
C THR A 79 1.64 -17.76 -10.81
N LEU A 80 0.56 -18.55 -10.74
CA LEU A 80 -0.69 -18.23 -11.41
C LEU A 80 -1.31 -16.88 -10.96
N MET A 81 -0.88 -16.35 -9.82
CA MET A 81 -1.26 -15.02 -9.40
C MET A 81 -0.89 -13.94 -10.42
N ASP A 82 0.19 -14.13 -11.18
CA ASP A 82 0.64 -13.16 -12.17
C ASP A 82 -0.41 -12.92 -13.25
N GLU A 83 -1.17 -13.95 -13.65
CA GLU A 83 -2.23 -13.83 -14.64
C GLU A 83 -3.49 -13.15 -14.10
N LEU A 84 -3.74 -13.30 -12.80
CA LEU A 84 -4.83 -12.63 -12.09
C LEU A 84 -4.54 -11.14 -11.86
N LEU A 85 -3.27 -10.78 -11.62
CA LEU A 85 -2.88 -9.43 -11.19
C LEU A 85 -2.97 -8.40 -12.31
N SER A 86 -2.57 -8.76 -13.54
CA SER A 86 -2.68 -7.88 -14.71
C SER A 86 -2.65 -8.64 -16.02
N ALA A 87 -3.13 -8.02 -17.10
CA ALA A 87 -3.03 -8.54 -18.46
C ALA A 87 -1.58 -8.75 -18.90
N ASP A 88 -0.63 -7.95 -18.37
CA ASP A 88 0.81 -8.08 -18.60
C ASP A 88 1.48 -9.15 -17.72
N LYS A 89 0.69 -9.92 -16.99
CA LYS A 89 1.09 -11.05 -16.11
C LYS A 89 2.09 -10.64 -15.03
N GLY A 90 1.57 -10.08 -13.95
CA GLY A 90 2.31 -9.68 -12.77
C GLY A 90 1.74 -8.45 -12.07
N LEU A 91 2.32 -8.09 -10.96
CA LEU A 91 1.92 -6.94 -10.17
C LEU A 91 2.44 -5.66 -10.82
N MET A 92 1.53 -4.78 -11.24
CA MET A 92 1.90 -3.51 -11.88
C MET A 92 2.48 -2.53 -10.86
N PRO A 93 3.49 -1.73 -11.25
CA PRO A 93 3.96 -0.61 -10.43
C PRO A 93 2.90 0.48 -10.25
N ALA A 94 3.02 1.27 -9.19
CA ALA A 94 2.13 2.40 -8.88
C ALA A 94 0.64 2.02 -8.74
N VAL A 95 0.35 0.83 -8.30
CA VAL A 95 -1.02 0.36 -8.03
C VAL A 95 -1.32 0.45 -6.53
N ASN A 96 -2.52 0.82 -6.19
CA ASN A 96 -3.07 0.69 -4.85
C ASN A 96 -4.16 -0.39 -4.88
N MET A 97 -3.86 -1.54 -4.27
CA MET A 97 -4.73 -2.71 -4.26
C MET A 97 -5.23 -2.99 -2.84
N ILE A 98 -6.48 -3.41 -2.72
CA ILE A 98 -7.05 -3.95 -1.48
C ILE A 98 -7.32 -5.44 -1.67
N ILE A 99 -6.95 -6.25 -0.67
CA ILE A 99 -7.31 -7.67 -0.57
C ILE A 99 -8.27 -7.84 0.61
N CYS A 100 -9.50 -8.22 0.32
CA CYS A 100 -10.57 -8.42 1.29
C CYS A 100 -10.82 -9.90 1.54
N GLY A 101 -11.34 -10.21 2.72
CA GLY A 101 -11.79 -11.56 3.06
C GLY A 101 -12.04 -11.72 4.54
N GLY A 102 -12.81 -12.73 4.91
CA GLY A 102 -13.09 -13.06 6.31
C GLY A 102 -11.85 -13.44 7.11
N PRO A 103 -11.96 -13.51 8.44
CA PRO A 103 -10.88 -14.01 9.29
C PRO A 103 -10.51 -15.44 8.90
N GLY A 104 -9.21 -15.76 8.93
CA GLY A 104 -8.72 -17.12 8.63
C GLY A 104 -8.79 -17.55 7.15
N THR A 105 -9.17 -16.67 6.21
CA THR A 105 -9.19 -17.01 4.78
C THR A 105 -7.81 -17.09 4.14
N GLY A 106 -6.74 -16.66 4.82
CA GLY A 106 -5.37 -16.76 4.34
C GLY A 106 -4.82 -15.48 3.69
N LYS A 107 -5.45 -14.32 3.90
CA LYS A 107 -5.01 -13.02 3.35
C LYS A 107 -3.53 -12.75 3.62
N SER A 108 -3.12 -12.72 4.89
CA SER A 108 -1.73 -12.47 5.29
C SER A 108 -0.77 -13.49 4.71
N THR A 109 -1.17 -14.78 4.65
CA THR A 109 -0.35 -15.86 4.09
C THR A 109 -0.08 -15.66 2.60
N VAL A 110 -1.12 -15.36 1.80
CA VAL A 110 -0.97 -15.11 0.35
C VAL A 110 -0.13 -13.86 0.10
N VAL A 111 -0.35 -12.79 0.86
CA VAL A 111 0.42 -11.55 0.71
C VAL A 111 1.88 -11.74 1.07
N LEU A 112 2.19 -12.45 2.18
CA LEU A 112 3.56 -12.78 2.54
C LEU A 112 4.23 -13.70 1.50
N ASP A 113 3.49 -14.66 0.91
CA ASP A 113 4.00 -15.51 -0.18
C ASP A 113 4.35 -14.68 -1.42
N MET A 114 3.46 -13.75 -1.81
CA MET A 114 3.74 -12.83 -2.92
C MET A 114 4.98 -11.96 -2.65
N LEU A 115 5.07 -11.34 -1.46
CA LEU A 115 6.23 -10.52 -1.10
C LEU A 115 7.52 -11.32 -1.08
N ALA A 116 7.52 -12.54 -0.51
CA ALA A 116 8.70 -13.39 -0.47
C ALA A 116 9.18 -13.80 -1.87
N ARG A 117 8.24 -14.06 -2.79
CA ARG A 117 8.56 -14.35 -4.20
C ARG A 117 9.13 -13.14 -4.92
N LEU A 118 8.52 -11.97 -4.73
CA LEU A 118 9.02 -10.70 -5.28
C LEU A 118 10.41 -10.34 -4.73
N ALA A 119 10.65 -10.55 -3.44
CA ALA A 119 11.98 -10.36 -2.84
C ALA A 119 13.06 -11.22 -3.51
N ARG A 120 12.74 -12.49 -3.83
CA ARG A 120 13.65 -13.39 -4.56
C ARG A 120 13.98 -12.92 -5.98
N THR A 121 13.12 -12.13 -6.60
CA THR A 121 13.40 -11.50 -7.91
C THR A 121 14.14 -10.15 -7.78
N GLY A 122 14.63 -9.82 -6.58
CA GLY A 122 15.39 -8.59 -6.32
C GLY A 122 14.52 -7.34 -6.09
N LYS A 123 13.21 -7.50 -5.90
CA LYS A 123 12.33 -6.38 -5.54
C LYS A 123 12.50 -6.02 -4.07
N LYS A 124 12.55 -4.74 -3.77
CA LYS A 124 12.59 -4.23 -2.40
C LYS A 124 11.17 -4.21 -1.85
N VAL A 125 10.85 -5.15 -0.99
CA VAL A 125 9.52 -5.33 -0.41
C VAL A 125 9.49 -4.98 1.06
N LEU A 126 8.30 -4.64 1.59
CA LEU A 126 8.04 -4.42 3.01
C LEU A 126 6.68 -4.98 3.39
N PHE A 127 6.61 -5.64 4.53
CA PHE A 127 5.36 -5.99 5.20
C PHE A 127 5.19 -5.10 6.44
N VAL A 128 4.09 -4.36 6.52
CA VAL A 128 3.72 -3.57 7.69
C VAL A 128 2.65 -4.33 8.45
N SER A 129 3.01 -4.83 9.62
CA SER A 129 2.11 -5.58 10.49
C SER A 129 1.50 -4.66 11.55
N GLY A 130 0.19 -4.45 11.48
CA GLY A 130 -0.62 -3.84 12.53
C GLY A 130 -1.31 -4.87 13.42
N GLU A 131 -1.50 -6.11 12.93
CA GLU A 131 -2.19 -7.16 13.67
C GLU A 131 -1.24 -8.13 14.37
N MET A 132 -0.25 -8.67 13.66
CA MET A 132 0.70 -9.66 14.20
C MET A 132 1.84 -8.98 14.97
N ASP A 133 2.21 -9.56 16.10
CA ASP A 133 3.46 -9.29 16.79
C ASP A 133 4.62 -10.17 16.25
N GLU A 134 5.81 -9.95 16.79
CA GLU A 134 7.03 -10.67 16.41
C GLU A 134 6.91 -12.18 16.66
N ILE A 135 6.23 -12.58 17.73
CA ILE A 135 6.08 -14.00 18.10
C ILE A 135 5.17 -14.71 17.09
N VAL A 136 4.05 -14.09 16.74
CA VAL A 136 3.13 -14.64 15.75
C VAL A 136 3.81 -14.69 14.39
N HIS A 137 4.50 -13.63 13.98
CA HIS A 137 5.25 -13.59 12.71
C HIS A 137 6.35 -14.65 12.66
N PHE A 138 7.09 -14.84 13.76
CA PHE A 138 8.11 -15.90 13.85
C PHE A 138 7.51 -17.29 13.65
N LYS A 139 6.33 -17.58 14.22
CA LYS A 139 5.62 -18.85 13.98
C LYS A 139 5.23 -19.02 12.52
N TYR A 140 4.83 -17.93 11.83
CA TYR A 140 4.59 -17.94 10.39
C TYR A 140 5.86 -18.29 9.61
N CYS A 141 6.99 -17.64 9.93
CA CYS A 141 8.30 -17.94 9.30
C CYS A 141 8.78 -19.37 9.56
N LYS A 142 8.50 -19.93 10.74
CA LYS A 142 8.84 -21.35 11.04
C LYS A 142 8.03 -22.32 10.20
N ARG A 143 6.75 -22.02 9.97
CA ARG A 143 5.87 -22.83 9.12
C ARG A 143 6.18 -22.63 7.63
N MET A 144 6.46 -21.41 7.23
CA MET A 144 6.73 -20.98 5.85
C MET A 144 8.12 -20.32 5.78
N PRO A 145 9.21 -21.08 5.68
CA PRO A 145 10.58 -20.52 5.83
C PRO A 145 10.92 -19.39 4.86
N HIS A 146 10.30 -19.35 3.69
CA HIS A 146 10.53 -18.30 2.71
C HIS A 146 9.98 -16.92 3.14
N PHE A 147 9.07 -16.87 4.11
CA PHE A 147 8.59 -15.60 4.67
C PHE A 147 9.67 -14.84 5.45
N ALA A 148 10.67 -15.56 5.98
CA ALA A 148 11.79 -14.95 6.70
C ALA A 148 12.63 -13.97 5.84
N SER A 149 12.49 -14.03 4.51
CA SER A 149 13.13 -13.07 3.60
C SER A 149 12.40 -11.73 3.47
N VAL A 150 11.18 -11.60 4.04
CA VAL A 150 10.36 -10.40 3.94
C VAL A 150 10.64 -9.47 5.11
N PRO A 151 11.25 -8.28 4.88
CA PRO A 151 11.39 -7.26 5.92
C PRO A 151 10.01 -6.88 6.48
N THR A 152 9.89 -6.86 7.80
CA THR A 152 8.63 -6.59 8.49
C THR A 152 8.77 -5.43 9.47
N LEU A 153 7.84 -4.48 9.40
CA LEU A 153 7.65 -3.42 10.38
C LEU A 153 6.50 -3.82 11.31
N PHE A 154 6.78 -4.03 12.60
CA PHE A 154 5.75 -4.25 13.62
C PHE A 154 5.26 -2.90 14.13
N LEU A 155 4.13 -2.44 13.60
CA LEU A 155 3.66 -1.07 13.84
C LEU A 155 3.22 -0.85 15.29
N LYS A 156 2.81 -1.91 15.99
CA LYS A 156 2.46 -1.86 17.43
C LYS A 156 3.60 -1.38 18.32
N ASN A 157 4.86 -1.49 17.88
CA ASN A 157 6.02 -0.98 18.62
C ASN A 157 6.18 0.54 18.50
N TYR A 158 5.38 1.20 17.65
CA TYR A 158 5.47 2.62 17.31
C TYR A 158 4.13 3.35 17.46
N THR A 159 3.28 2.90 18.38
CA THR A 159 1.94 3.45 18.57
C THR A 159 1.93 4.95 18.87
N GLU A 160 2.94 5.47 19.56
CA GLU A 160 3.04 6.91 19.86
C GLU A 160 3.52 7.76 18.68
N THR A 161 4.10 7.14 17.64
CA THR A 161 4.73 7.79 16.48
C THR A 161 4.34 7.15 15.17
N VAL A 162 3.13 6.62 15.09
CA VAL A 162 2.60 5.89 13.91
C VAL A 162 2.80 6.67 12.61
N ARG A 163 2.46 7.95 12.63
CA ARG A 163 2.57 8.82 11.45
C ARG A 163 4.02 8.96 11.00
N GLU A 164 4.87 9.42 11.90
CA GLU A 164 6.28 9.70 11.62
C GLU A 164 7.01 8.43 11.17
N THR A 165 6.69 7.31 11.82
CA THR A 165 7.25 6.00 11.48
C THR A 165 6.84 5.56 10.07
N MET A 166 5.57 5.64 9.72
CA MET A 166 5.10 5.24 8.40
C MET A 166 5.60 6.19 7.30
N GLU A 167 5.56 7.50 7.53
CA GLU A 167 6.11 8.49 6.61
C GLU A 167 7.60 8.23 6.34
N TYR A 168 8.40 8.05 7.41
CA TYR A 168 9.84 7.76 7.30
C TYR A 168 10.11 6.47 6.52
N VAL A 169 9.41 5.38 6.86
CA VAL A 169 9.64 4.06 6.27
C VAL A 169 9.22 4.04 4.80
N PHE A 170 8.08 4.62 4.44
CA PHE A 170 7.60 4.64 3.05
C PHE A 170 8.49 5.49 2.14
N GLU A 171 9.11 6.53 2.66
CA GLU A 171 10.10 7.35 1.95
C GLU A 171 11.38 6.58 1.58
N GLN A 172 11.64 5.38 2.12
CA GLN A 172 12.85 4.62 1.79
C GLN A 172 12.83 3.97 0.40
N GLY A 173 11.74 4.09 -0.36
CA GLY A 173 11.63 3.65 -1.74
C GLY A 173 11.59 2.13 -1.88
N TYR A 174 10.44 1.56 -1.56
CA TYR A 174 10.10 0.15 -1.80
C TYR A 174 9.43 -0.02 -3.16
N ASP A 175 9.61 -1.18 -3.79
CA ASP A 175 8.85 -1.56 -4.97
C ASP A 175 7.43 -1.99 -4.58
N VAL A 176 7.29 -2.72 -3.45
CA VAL A 176 5.99 -3.15 -2.93
C VAL A 176 5.94 -2.99 -1.41
N ILE A 177 4.86 -2.41 -0.91
CA ILE A 177 4.55 -2.33 0.52
C ILE A 177 3.20 -3.00 0.75
N ALA A 178 3.16 -4.01 1.59
CA ALA A 178 1.92 -4.62 2.05
C ALA A 178 1.60 -4.20 3.47
N ILE A 179 0.31 -3.98 3.78
CA ILE A 179 -0.17 -3.48 5.07
C ILE A 179 -1.28 -4.38 5.59
N ASP A 180 -1.10 -4.96 6.77
CA ASP A 180 -2.02 -5.87 7.44
C ASP A 180 -2.32 -5.40 8.87
N SER A 181 -3.44 -4.73 9.09
CA SER A 181 -4.48 -4.30 8.16
C SER A 181 -4.63 -2.77 8.10
N ILE A 182 -5.36 -2.25 7.11
CA ILE A 182 -5.69 -0.81 7.02
C ILE A 182 -6.44 -0.36 8.27
N ALA A 183 -7.40 -1.15 8.75
CA ALA A 183 -8.23 -0.82 9.90
C ALA A 183 -7.36 -0.54 11.13
N GLU A 184 -6.38 -1.38 11.41
CA GLU A 184 -5.46 -1.22 12.54
C GLU A 184 -4.62 0.06 12.41
N VAL A 185 -4.12 0.37 11.22
CA VAL A 185 -3.35 1.61 10.98
C VAL A 185 -4.21 2.85 11.23
N ILE A 186 -5.44 2.86 10.71
CA ILE A 186 -6.38 3.97 10.89
C ILE A 186 -6.74 4.14 12.36
N GLU A 187 -7.01 3.03 13.08
CA GLU A 187 -7.35 3.06 14.50
C GLU A 187 -6.17 3.57 15.34
N MET A 188 -4.95 3.03 15.14
CA MET A 188 -3.75 3.52 15.84
C MET A 188 -3.53 5.02 15.61
N TYR A 189 -3.66 5.49 14.35
CA TYR A 189 -3.52 6.90 14.04
C TYR A 189 -4.58 7.75 14.74
N LYS A 190 -5.84 7.33 14.68
CA LYS A 190 -6.98 8.00 15.31
C LYS A 190 -6.75 8.18 16.82
N ASP A 191 -6.34 7.11 17.48
CA ASP A 191 -6.14 7.09 18.93
C ASP A 191 -4.94 7.93 19.35
N THR A 192 -3.83 7.79 18.65
CA THR A 192 -2.58 8.53 18.94
C THR A 192 -2.78 10.04 18.79
N TYR A 193 -3.38 10.47 17.69
CA TYR A 193 -3.53 11.90 17.38
C TYR A 193 -4.90 12.46 17.77
N ARG A 194 -5.76 11.67 18.44
CA ARG A 194 -7.09 12.06 18.91
C ARG A 194 -7.91 12.74 17.81
N THR A 195 -7.93 12.13 16.64
CA THR A 195 -8.61 12.64 15.45
C THR A 195 -9.80 11.76 15.05
N THR A 196 -10.48 12.12 13.97
CA THR A 196 -11.59 11.32 13.44
C THR A 196 -11.07 10.22 12.52
N GLU A 197 -11.81 9.13 12.41
CA GLU A 197 -11.53 8.06 11.45
C GLU A 197 -11.39 8.60 10.02
N SER A 198 -12.28 9.50 9.61
CA SER A 198 -12.21 10.12 8.27
C SER A 198 -10.92 10.92 8.04
N ALA A 199 -10.37 11.57 9.07
CA ALA A 199 -9.11 12.31 8.96
C ALA A 199 -7.91 11.34 8.93
N ALA A 200 -7.93 10.28 9.72
CA ALA A 200 -6.92 9.23 9.70
C ALA A 200 -6.87 8.52 8.34
N GLU A 201 -8.04 8.17 7.80
CA GLU A 201 -8.16 7.56 6.48
C GLU A 201 -7.65 8.49 5.37
N LEU A 202 -8.00 9.77 5.41
CA LEU A 202 -7.53 10.76 4.44
C LEU A 202 -6.01 10.91 4.48
N TRP A 203 -5.41 10.97 5.68
CA TRP A 203 -3.96 10.98 5.82
C TRP A 203 -3.32 9.75 5.18
N PHE A 204 -3.82 8.56 5.51
CA PHE A 204 -3.31 7.29 5.01
C PHE A 204 -3.36 7.20 3.47
N LEU A 205 -4.50 7.55 2.88
CA LEU A 205 -4.69 7.55 1.43
C LEU A 205 -3.80 8.58 0.72
N ASN A 206 -3.62 9.76 1.32
CA ASN A 206 -2.74 10.79 0.78
C ASN A 206 -1.27 10.34 0.82
N LEU A 207 -0.82 9.72 1.92
CA LEU A 207 0.53 9.17 2.02
C LEU A 207 0.77 8.14 0.91
N GLN A 208 -0.12 7.17 0.75
CA GLN A 208 0.00 6.17 -0.32
C GLN A 208 -0.03 6.82 -1.71
N SER A 209 -0.90 7.79 -1.95
CA SER A 209 -1.02 8.48 -3.24
C SER A 209 0.25 9.23 -3.64
N VAL A 210 0.99 9.76 -2.68
CA VAL A 210 2.28 10.44 -2.92
C VAL A 210 3.37 9.42 -3.22
N ILE A 211 3.53 8.44 -2.35
CA ILE A 211 4.61 7.44 -2.42
C ILE A 211 4.49 6.58 -3.68
N LYS A 212 3.27 6.18 -4.07
CA LYS A 212 3.08 5.34 -5.27
C LYS A 212 3.56 5.99 -6.56
N LYS A 213 3.57 7.32 -6.61
CA LYS A 213 4.02 8.11 -7.77
C LYS A 213 5.54 8.31 -7.83
N GLY A 214 6.28 7.71 -6.91
CA GLY A 214 7.74 7.85 -6.85
C GLY A 214 8.23 9.02 -6.00
N GLU A 215 7.36 9.67 -5.23
CA GLU A 215 7.76 10.72 -4.29
C GLU A 215 8.39 10.10 -3.03
N ASN A 216 9.53 9.44 -3.22
CA ASN A 216 10.33 8.81 -2.19
C ASN A 216 11.82 9.00 -2.51
N LYS A 217 12.71 8.66 -1.58
CA LYS A 217 14.17 8.88 -1.71
C LYS A 217 14.79 8.17 -2.91
N ALA A 218 14.23 7.02 -3.31
CA ALA A 218 14.73 6.23 -4.44
C ALA A 218 14.07 6.59 -5.78
N LYS A 219 13.11 7.52 -5.79
CA LYS A 219 12.30 7.90 -6.97
C LYS A 219 11.67 6.70 -7.67
N LYS A 220 11.27 5.69 -6.90
CA LYS A 220 10.66 4.45 -7.37
C LYS A 220 9.14 4.51 -7.25
N TYR A 221 8.46 4.00 -8.26
CA TYR A 221 7.03 3.71 -8.14
C TYR A 221 6.82 2.60 -7.12
N THR A 222 5.90 2.83 -6.18
CA THR A 222 5.58 1.86 -5.14
C THR A 222 4.17 1.32 -5.34
N THR A 223 4.01 0.01 -5.30
CA THR A 223 2.69 -0.64 -5.27
C THR A 223 2.32 -0.95 -3.82
N PHE A 224 1.08 -0.63 -3.46
CA PHE A 224 0.52 -0.96 -2.15
C PHE A 224 -0.44 -2.13 -2.25
N ILE A 225 -0.27 -3.11 -1.35
CA ILE A 225 -1.19 -4.23 -1.12
C ILE A 225 -1.76 -4.05 0.28
N ASN A 226 -3.00 -3.61 0.35
CA ASN A 226 -3.68 -3.32 1.60
C ASN A 226 -4.61 -4.47 1.98
N ILE A 227 -4.43 -5.06 3.15
CA ILE A 227 -5.34 -6.08 3.67
C ILE A 227 -6.46 -5.41 4.44
N GLN A 228 -7.69 -5.85 4.18
CA GLN A 228 -8.90 -5.41 4.86
C GLN A 228 -9.80 -6.59 5.19
N GLN A 229 -10.47 -6.51 6.33
CA GLN A 229 -11.49 -7.49 6.70
C GLN A 229 -12.81 -7.19 5.98
N VAL A 230 -13.69 -8.17 5.96
CA VAL A 230 -15.09 -8.00 5.58
C VAL A 230 -15.97 -8.04 6.83
N THR A 231 -17.15 -7.42 6.76
CA THR A 231 -18.17 -7.50 7.79
C THR A 231 -18.70 -8.93 7.92
N LYS A 232 -19.47 -9.21 8.98
CA LYS A 232 -20.14 -10.51 9.14
C LYS A 232 -21.08 -10.86 7.99
N ALA A 233 -21.59 -9.86 7.27
CA ALA A 233 -22.44 -10.05 6.08
C ALA A 233 -21.61 -10.33 4.81
N GLY A 234 -20.28 -10.30 4.89
CA GLY A 234 -19.39 -10.48 3.74
C GLY A 234 -19.08 -9.20 2.96
N ASP A 235 -19.63 -8.07 3.39
CA ASP A 235 -19.38 -6.78 2.78
C ASP A 235 -18.02 -6.20 3.19
N PHE A 236 -17.49 -5.31 2.37
CA PHE A 236 -16.26 -4.57 2.65
C PHE A 236 -16.36 -3.77 3.96
N ALA A 237 -15.49 -4.09 4.93
CA ALA A 237 -15.42 -3.38 6.20
C ALA A 237 -14.52 -2.15 6.09
N GLY A 238 -15.03 -1.11 5.45
CA GLY A 238 -14.31 0.16 5.27
C GLY A 238 -15.19 1.20 4.61
N SER A 239 -14.70 2.43 4.53
CA SER A 239 -15.46 3.50 3.91
C SER A 239 -15.56 3.33 2.39
N ASN A 240 -16.60 3.93 1.79
CA ASN A 240 -16.70 4.02 0.34
C ASN A 240 -15.51 4.78 -0.29
N ARG A 241 -14.86 5.68 0.46
CA ARG A 241 -13.67 6.39 0.00
C ARG A 241 -12.51 5.44 -0.28
N LEU A 242 -12.20 4.52 0.63
CA LEU A 242 -11.16 3.48 0.43
C LEU A 242 -11.45 2.67 -0.84
N LYS A 243 -12.69 2.23 -1.02
CA LYS A 243 -13.13 1.46 -2.19
C LYS A 243 -12.97 2.25 -3.49
N HIS A 244 -13.32 3.53 -3.51
CA HIS A 244 -13.24 4.36 -4.71
C HIS A 244 -11.81 4.75 -5.08
N MET A 245 -10.94 5.00 -4.10
CA MET A 245 -9.57 5.45 -4.33
C MET A 245 -8.58 4.31 -4.62
N THR A 246 -9.00 3.05 -4.51
CA THR A 246 -8.17 1.90 -4.88
C THR A 246 -8.23 1.62 -6.38
N ASP A 247 -7.14 1.12 -6.97
CA ASP A 247 -7.05 0.75 -8.38
C ASP A 247 -7.59 -0.67 -8.61
N ALA A 248 -7.36 -1.58 -7.65
CA ALA A 248 -7.80 -2.95 -7.71
C ALA A 248 -8.35 -3.43 -6.36
N MET A 249 -9.38 -4.27 -6.37
CA MET A 249 -10.00 -4.85 -5.18
C MET A 249 -10.21 -6.35 -5.38
N ALA A 250 -9.42 -7.13 -4.67
CA ALA A 250 -9.48 -8.59 -4.65
C ALA A 250 -10.27 -9.11 -3.45
N HIS A 251 -10.89 -10.26 -3.62
CA HIS A 251 -11.61 -10.98 -2.57
C HIS A 251 -11.02 -12.37 -2.40
N ILE A 252 -10.82 -12.78 -1.16
CA ILE A 252 -10.47 -14.16 -0.82
C ILE A 252 -11.65 -14.79 -0.10
N GLU A 253 -12.14 -15.87 -0.67
CA GLU A 253 -13.20 -16.70 -0.10
C GLU A 253 -12.69 -18.11 0.15
N ARG A 254 -13.24 -18.75 1.16
CA ARG A 254 -12.99 -20.14 1.49
C ARG A 254 -14.11 -21.01 0.94
N SER A 255 -13.78 -22.17 0.38
CA SER A 255 -14.76 -23.17 -0.02
C SER A 255 -15.55 -23.66 1.20
N LYS A 256 -16.76 -24.23 0.95
CA LYS A 256 -17.64 -24.69 2.04
C LYS A 256 -17.01 -25.82 2.85
N ASP A 257 -16.24 -26.69 2.20
CA ASP A 257 -15.47 -27.78 2.83
C ASP A 257 -14.23 -27.26 3.61
N GLY A 258 -13.86 -26.01 3.37
CA GLY A 258 -12.73 -25.37 4.01
C GLY A 258 -11.35 -25.76 3.50
N LEU A 259 -11.26 -26.65 2.49
CA LEU A 259 -10.00 -27.17 1.98
C LEU A 259 -9.35 -26.21 0.97
N GLN A 260 -10.15 -25.61 0.13
CA GLN A 260 -9.68 -24.66 -0.87
C GLN A 260 -10.09 -23.23 -0.59
N ARG A 261 -9.38 -22.33 -1.21
CA ARG A 261 -9.67 -20.89 -1.24
C ARG A 261 -9.61 -20.41 -2.67
N LYS A 262 -10.36 -19.36 -2.97
CA LYS A 262 -10.27 -18.67 -4.24
C LYS A 262 -9.98 -17.20 -4.02
N ILE A 263 -9.21 -16.62 -4.92
CA ILE A 263 -8.99 -15.18 -5.02
C ILE A 263 -9.48 -14.70 -6.39
N TYR A 264 -10.19 -13.59 -6.40
CA TYR A 264 -10.72 -12.96 -7.59
C TYR A 264 -10.86 -11.45 -7.40
N PHE A 265 -10.98 -10.69 -8.48
CA PHE A 265 -11.16 -9.25 -8.41
C PHE A 265 -12.63 -8.85 -8.64
N SER A 266 -13.16 -7.97 -7.78
CA SER A 266 -14.40 -7.22 -8.06
C SER A 266 -14.12 -5.91 -8.79
N LYS A 267 -12.87 -5.42 -8.74
CA LYS A 267 -12.37 -4.24 -9.42
C LYS A 267 -10.90 -4.48 -9.76
N ASN A 268 -10.53 -4.34 -11.02
CA ASN A 268 -9.13 -4.30 -11.46
C ASN A 268 -9.05 -3.44 -12.72
N ARG A 269 -8.17 -2.44 -12.73
CA ARG A 269 -7.96 -1.57 -13.89
C ARG A 269 -6.99 -2.16 -14.89
N ASP A 270 -6.19 -3.12 -14.46
CA ASP A 270 -5.08 -3.70 -15.23
C ASP A 270 -5.40 -5.11 -15.77
N CYS A 271 -6.56 -5.69 -15.41
CA CYS A 271 -6.94 -7.03 -15.81
C CYS A 271 -8.46 -7.21 -15.89
N ASP A 272 -8.89 -8.23 -16.63
CA ASP A 272 -10.28 -8.68 -16.66
C ASP A 272 -10.68 -9.28 -15.30
N LYS A 273 -11.95 -9.05 -14.91
CA LYS A 273 -12.48 -9.42 -13.59
C LYS A 273 -12.89 -10.89 -13.49
N ASP A 274 -13.08 -11.58 -14.62
CA ASP A 274 -13.64 -12.93 -14.62
C ASP A 274 -12.63 -14.02 -14.26
N TYR A 275 -11.37 -13.64 -14.11
CA TYR A 275 -10.31 -14.55 -13.68
C TYR A 275 -10.42 -14.89 -12.20
N LYS A 276 -10.25 -16.18 -11.88
CA LYS A 276 -10.20 -16.70 -10.51
C LYS A 276 -9.01 -17.64 -10.38
N VAL A 277 -8.27 -17.49 -9.30
CA VAL A 277 -7.20 -18.40 -8.94
C VAL A 277 -7.58 -19.11 -7.65
N TYR A 278 -7.51 -20.43 -7.66
CA TYR A 278 -7.69 -21.25 -6.47
C TYR A 278 -6.35 -21.46 -5.79
N PHE A 279 -6.37 -21.60 -4.48
CA PHE A 279 -5.15 -21.91 -3.74
C PHE A 279 -5.45 -22.72 -2.47
N SER A 280 -4.45 -23.53 -2.11
CA SER A 280 -4.41 -24.28 -0.85
C SER A 280 -3.17 -23.88 -0.08
N ILE A 281 -3.30 -23.79 1.25
CA ILE A 281 -2.19 -23.48 2.15
C ILE A 281 -1.77 -24.79 2.81
N PHE A 282 -0.60 -25.28 2.44
CA PHE A 282 0.04 -26.43 3.05
C PHE A 282 0.96 -26.02 4.20
N GLN A 283 1.66 -26.97 4.77
CA GLN A 283 2.48 -26.72 5.95
C GLN A 283 3.65 -25.75 5.67
N ASP A 284 4.22 -25.76 4.46
CA ASP A 284 5.43 -25.05 4.09
C ASP A 284 5.35 -24.26 2.78
N PHE A 285 4.21 -24.32 2.06
CA PHE A 285 4.02 -23.58 0.80
C PHE A 285 2.55 -23.27 0.53
N VAL A 286 2.34 -22.32 -0.40
CA VAL A 286 1.04 -22.01 -0.99
C VAL A 286 1.02 -22.58 -2.40
N HIS A 287 0.04 -23.41 -2.70
CA HIS A 287 -0.19 -23.97 -4.02
C HIS A 287 -1.33 -23.21 -4.71
N TYR A 288 -1.09 -22.79 -5.96
CA TYR A 288 -2.07 -22.08 -6.78
C TYR A 288 -2.49 -22.96 -7.95
N SER A 289 -3.80 -22.97 -8.28
CA SER A 289 -4.39 -23.73 -9.38
C SER A 289 -5.51 -22.93 -10.07
N TYR A 290 -5.83 -23.28 -11.30
CA TYR A 290 -6.99 -22.70 -12.03
C TYR A 290 -8.32 -23.33 -11.66
N GLU A 291 -8.30 -24.58 -11.22
CA GLU A 291 -9.50 -25.37 -10.97
C GLU A 291 -9.56 -25.83 -9.50
N THR A 292 -10.78 -26.07 -9.04
CA THR A 292 -10.98 -26.83 -7.82
C THR A 292 -10.37 -28.22 -8.02
N VAL A 293 -9.45 -28.60 -7.17
CA VAL A 293 -8.99 -29.99 -7.12
C VAL A 293 -10.22 -30.81 -6.70
N SER A 294 -10.86 -31.48 -7.67
CA SER A 294 -11.89 -32.49 -7.36
C SER A 294 -11.18 -33.64 -6.68
N GLU A 295 -11.71 -34.02 -5.52
CA GLU A 295 -11.30 -35.24 -4.83
C GLU A 295 -11.50 -36.48 -5.71
#